data_0f11e880090b206c99e5ca1ddce069d5
#
_entry.id   0f11e880090b206c99e5ca1ddce069d5
#
_cell.length_a   1.000
_cell.length_b   1.000
_cell.length_c   1.000
_cell.angle_alpha   90.00
_cell.angle_beta   90.00
_cell.angle_gamma   90.00
#
_symmetry.space_group_name_H-M   'P 1'
#
loop_
_entity.id
_entity.type
_entity.pdbx_description
1 polymer ?
#
loop_
_entity_poly.entity_id
_entity_poly.type
_entity_poly.pdbx_seq_one_letter_code
_entity_poly.pdbx_strand_id
1 'polypeptide(L)'
;MSFPKNFLWGAASAAYQIEGAYDEDGKVPGIWDALSRGHVKHGENGNIACDHYHRYKEDVALLKKLGVKAYRLSVSWPRVMSGPDTVNPKGLEFYSNLVDELKAAGIEPMVTIFHWNLPMWAYEKGGW
;
A
#
# COMPACT_ATOMS: atom_id res chain seq x y z
N MET A 1 18.61 7.49 -28.65
CA MET A 1 17.18 7.79 -28.40
C MET A 1 17.10 8.50 -27.06
N SER A 2 16.35 9.61 -26.97
CA SER A 2 16.11 10.32 -25.72
C SER A 2 14.61 10.28 -25.38
N PHE A 3 14.29 10.27 -24.10
CA PHE A 3 12.90 10.39 -23.66
C PHE A 3 12.36 11.80 -23.95
N PRO A 4 11.03 11.94 -24.14
CA PRO A 4 10.42 13.26 -24.26
C PRO A 4 10.76 14.14 -23.05
N LYS A 5 10.82 15.48 -23.25
CA LYS A 5 11.13 16.43 -22.16
C LYS A 5 10.18 16.32 -20.96
N ASN A 6 8.92 15.94 -21.22
CA ASN A 6 7.86 15.79 -20.20
C ASN A 6 7.69 14.34 -19.74
N PHE A 7 8.66 13.46 -19.98
CA PHE A 7 8.56 12.08 -19.52
C PHE A 7 8.56 12.02 -18.00
N LEU A 8 7.55 11.36 -17.43
CA LEU A 8 7.34 11.28 -15.99
C LEU A 8 8.08 10.06 -15.42
N TRP A 9 9.22 10.30 -14.80
CA TRP A 9 9.98 9.29 -14.10
C TRP A 9 9.36 9.02 -12.73
N GLY A 10 9.12 7.75 -12.39
CA GLY A 10 8.48 7.38 -11.15
C GLY A 10 9.02 6.08 -10.56
N ALA A 11 8.56 5.80 -9.35
CA ALA A 11 8.74 4.53 -8.67
C ALA A 11 7.37 3.91 -8.37
N ALA A 12 7.36 2.63 -7.99
CA ALA A 12 6.13 1.91 -7.68
C ALA A 12 6.32 0.95 -6.51
N SER A 13 5.28 0.79 -5.71
CA SER A 13 5.18 -0.23 -4.68
C SER A 13 3.78 -0.83 -4.62
N ALA A 14 3.59 -1.80 -3.73
CA ALA A 14 2.28 -2.36 -3.41
C ALA A 14 2.13 -2.49 -1.90
N ALA A 15 0.93 -2.23 -1.39
CA ALA A 15 0.61 -2.17 0.03
C ALA A 15 1.16 -3.35 0.83
N TYR A 16 0.80 -4.58 0.47
CA TYR A 16 1.25 -5.77 1.19
C TYR A 16 2.78 -5.94 1.21
N GLN A 17 3.47 -5.46 0.18
CA GLN A 17 4.92 -5.63 0.04
C GLN A 17 5.73 -4.70 0.95
N ILE A 18 5.16 -3.58 1.38
CA ILE A 18 5.93 -2.55 2.08
C ILE A 18 5.33 -2.07 3.40
N GLU A 19 3.99 -2.12 3.57
CA GLU A 19 3.33 -1.44 4.70
C GLU A 19 3.69 -2.01 6.07
N GLY A 20 3.65 -3.32 6.24
CA GLY A 20 3.69 -3.91 7.57
C GLY A 20 2.41 -3.62 8.36
N ALA A 21 2.53 -3.48 9.69
CA ALA A 21 1.41 -3.14 10.58
C ALA A 21 0.17 -4.01 10.30
N TYR A 22 0.38 -5.31 10.20
CA TYR A 22 -0.60 -6.26 9.63
C TYR A 22 -1.87 -6.44 10.47
N ASP A 23 -1.82 -6.12 11.76
CA ASP A 23 -2.92 -6.24 12.73
C ASP A 23 -3.17 -4.93 13.52
N GLU A 24 -2.65 -3.81 13.01
CA GLU A 24 -2.77 -2.52 13.67
C GLU A 24 -3.92 -1.67 13.09
N ASP A 25 -4.43 -0.77 13.93
CA ASP A 25 -5.40 0.28 13.58
C ASP A 25 -6.64 -0.22 12.84
N GLY A 26 -7.11 -1.43 13.20
CA GLY A 26 -8.33 -2.00 12.63
C GLY A 26 -8.18 -2.64 11.26
N LYS A 27 -6.93 -2.84 10.79
CA LYS A 27 -6.69 -3.66 9.60
C LYS A 27 -7.18 -5.10 9.87
N VAL A 28 -7.98 -5.62 8.96
CA VAL A 28 -8.44 -7.02 8.99
C VAL A 28 -7.51 -7.91 8.16
N PRO A 29 -7.50 -9.24 8.38
CA PRO A 29 -6.71 -10.15 7.57
C PRO A 29 -7.09 -10.10 6.08
N GLY A 30 -6.09 -10.03 5.22
CA GLY A 30 -6.24 -10.25 3.79
C GLY A 30 -5.86 -11.68 3.39
N ILE A 31 -6.08 -12.01 2.13
CA ILE A 31 -5.72 -13.34 1.58
C ILE A 31 -4.24 -13.66 1.71
N TRP A 32 -3.37 -12.66 1.57
CA TRP A 32 -1.92 -12.83 1.74
C TRP A 32 -1.54 -13.11 3.20
N ASP A 33 -2.23 -12.51 4.16
CA ASP A 33 -2.00 -12.75 5.59
C ASP A 33 -2.44 -14.17 5.99
N ALA A 34 -3.56 -14.65 5.44
CA ALA A 34 -4.19 -15.91 5.84
C ALA A 34 -3.77 -17.13 5.00
N LEU A 35 -3.66 -16.97 3.68
CA LEU A 35 -3.50 -18.09 2.74
C LEU A 35 -2.05 -18.28 2.27
N SER A 36 -1.14 -17.36 2.55
CA SER A 36 0.27 -17.47 2.13
C SER A 36 1.06 -18.51 2.93
N ARG A 37 0.57 -18.91 4.10
CA ARG A 37 1.24 -19.86 4.99
C ARG A 37 1.48 -21.20 4.29
N GLY A 38 2.74 -21.61 4.20
CA GLY A 38 3.15 -22.85 3.53
C GLY A 38 3.35 -22.76 2.01
N HIS A 39 2.98 -21.65 1.38
CA HIS A 39 3.15 -21.43 -0.06
C HIS A 39 4.27 -20.44 -0.39
N VAL A 40 4.74 -19.68 0.59
CA VAL A 40 5.80 -18.70 0.41
C VAL A 40 7.14 -19.34 0.78
N LYS A 41 8.14 -19.14 -0.09
CA LYS A 41 9.51 -19.62 0.14
C LYS A 41 10.04 -19.06 1.48
N HIS A 42 10.65 -19.92 2.27
CA HIS A 42 11.18 -19.61 3.61
C HIS A 42 10.15 -19.13 4.64
N GLY A 43 8.85 -19.19 4.35
CA GLY A 43 7.80 -18.72 5.27
C GLY A 43 7.77 -17.19 5.44
N GLU A 44 8.34 -16.45 4.50
CA GLU A 44 8.33 -14.98 4.50
C GLU A 44 6.90 -14.44 4.46
N ASN A 45 6.68 -13.26 5.04
CA ASN A 45 5.38 -12.61 5.11
C ASN A 45 5.50 -11.08 5.11
N GLY A 46 4.37 -10.40 4.95
CA GLY A 46 4.29 -8.94 4.92
C GLY A 46 4.04 -8.27 6.29
N ASN A 47 4.21 -8.99 7.42
CA ASN A 47 3.80 -8.48 8.73
C ASN A 47 4.54 -7.21 9.15
N ILE A 48 5.82 -7.13 8.83
CA ILE A 48 6.68 -5.97 9.09
C ILE A 48 7.06 -5.30 7.76
N ALA A 49 7.52 -6.09 6.77
CA ALA A 49 7.99 -5.64 5.46
C ALA A 49 9.01 -4.50 5.56
N CYS A 50 8.74 -3.34 4.94
CA CYS A 50 9.56 -2.13 5.06
C CYS A 50 9.07 -1.20 6.18
N ASP A 51 8.03 -1.60 6.89
CA ASP A 51 7.39 -0.79 7.94
C ASP A 51 6.90 0.59 7.43
N HIS A 52 6.47 0.63 6.17
CA HIS A 52 6.05 1.86 5.50
C HIS A 52 4.86 2.54 6.21
N TYR A 53 3.98 1.77 6.85
CA TYR A 53 2.86 2.30 7.62
C TYR A 53 3.31 3.33 8.66
N HIS A 54 4.40 3.06 9.39
CA HIS A 54 4.95 3.97 10.38
C HIS A 54 5.97 4.95 9.79
N ARG A 55 6.65 4.56 8.71
CA ARG A 55 7.81 5.27 8.17
C ARG A 55 7.54 6.01 6.85
N TYR A 56 6.29 6.13 6.42
CA TYR A 56 5.95 6.71 5.12
C TYR A 56 6.55 8.11 4.87
N LYS A 57 6.71 8.94 5.90
CA LYS A 57 7.34 10.26 5.77
C LYS A 57 8.83 10.16 5.41
N GLU A 58 9.54 9.21 6.03
CA GLU A 58 10.94 8.93 5.69
C GLU A 58 11.06 8.40 4.25
N ASP A 59 10.16 7.49 3.87
CA ASP A 59 10.15 6.90 2.54
C ASP A 59 9.82 7.94 1.46
N VAL A 60 8.88 8.85 1.71
CA VAL A 60 8.61 9.98 0.81
C VAL A 60 9.81 10.91 0.69
N ALA A 61 10.52 11.16 1.79
CA ALA A 61 11.76 11.93 1.75
C ALA A 61 12.84 11.25 0.90
N LEU A 62 12.94 9.91 0.94
CA LEU A 62 13.83 9.13 0.08
C LEU A 62 13.42 9.23 -1.40
N LEU A 63 12.13 9.11 -1.72
CA LEU A 63 11.61 9.29 -3.07
C LEU A 63 11.93 10.68 -3.63
N LYS A 64 11.76 11.72 -2.79
CA LYS A 64 12.14 13.10 -3.14
C LYS A 64 13.64 13.23 -3.43
N LYS A 65 14.48 12.61 -2.58
CA LYS A 65 15.94 12.60 -2.76
C LYS A 65 16.35 11.85 -4.03
N LEU A 66 15.63 10.77 -4.38
CA LEU A 66 15.82 10.02 -5.62
C LEU A 66 15.45 10.84 -6.87
N GLY A 67 14.65 11.89 -6.70
CA GLY A 67 14.26 12.80 -7.77
C GLY A 67 13.10 12.34 -8.64
N VAL A 68 12.36 11.30 -8.22
CA VAL A 68 11.17 10.83 -8.94
C VAL A 68 10.06 11.88 -8.90
N LYS A 69 9.24 11.89 -9.95
CA LYS A 69 8.13 12.84 -10.12
C LYS A 69 6.76 12.20 -9.98
N ALA A 70 6.70 10.88 -9.97
CA ALA A 70 5.49 10.12 -9.71
C ALA A 70 5.79 8.94 -8.81
N TYR A 71 4.78 8.55 -8.01
CA TYR A 71 4.86 7.34 -7.20
C TYR A 71 3.54 6.57 -7.29
N ARG A 72 3.60 5.34 -7.82
CA ARG A 72 2.46 4.44 -7.83
C ARG A 72 2.43 3.65 -6.53
N LEU A 73 1.37 3.84 -5.77
CA LEU A 73 1.06 3.09 -4.58
C LEU A 73 -0.22 2.26 -4.78
N SER A 74 -0.46 1.27 -3.94
CA SER A 74 -1.76 0.60 -3.89
C SER A 74 -2.42 0.76 -2.53
N VAL A 75 -3.76 0.74 -2.52
CA VAL A 75 -4.54 0.75 -1.29
C VAL A 75 -4.72 -0.69 -0.80
N SER A 76 -4.44 -0.95 0.47
CA SER A 76 -4.79 -2.21 1.13
C SER A 76 -6.28 -2.21 1.47
N TRP A 77 -7.07 -2.96 0.74
CA TRP A 77 -8.50 -3.11 1.03
C TRP A 77 -8.76 -3.60 2.46
N PRO A 78 -8.02 -4.61 2.98
CA PRO A 78 -8.11 -5.02 4.38
C PRO A 78 -7.87 -3.90 5.40
N ARG A 79 -7.12 -2.85 5.03
CA ARG A 79 -6.85 -1.71 5.90
C ARG A 79 -7.97 -0.68 5.87
N VAL A 80 -8.61 -0.47 4.72
CA VAL A 80 -9.63 0.57 4.56
C VAL A 80 -11.06 0.06 4.77
N MET A 81 -11.29 -1.25 4.61
CA MET A 81 -12.61 -1.86 4.76
C MET A 81 -12.54 -3.04 5.74
N SER A 82 -13.04 -2.85 6.94
CA SER A 82 -13.11 -3.90 7.97
C SER A 82 -14.30 -4.87 7.79
N GLY A 83 -15.22 -4.55 6.89
CA GLY A 83 -16.37 -5.37 6.52
C GLY A 83 -17.01 -4.87 5.22
N PRO A 84 -18.05 -5.53 4.68
CA PRO A 84 -18.69 -5.16 3.41
C PRO A 84 -19.14 -3.71 3.35
N ASP A 85 -19.72 -3.21 4.45
CA ASP A 85 -20.26 -1.86 4.56
C ASP A 85 -19.56 -1.06 5.68
N THR A 86 -18.39 -1.52 6.12
CA THR A 86 -17.70 -0.93 7.27
C THR A 86 -16.36 -0.36 6.84
N VAL A 87 -16.31 0.96 6.74
CA VAL A 87 -15.08 1.71 6.46
C VAL A 87 -14.25 1.82 7.73
N ASN A 88 -12.95 1.58 7.63
CA ASN A 88 -12.00 1.85 8.69
C ASN A 88 -11.42 3.28 8.54
N PRO A 89 -11.80 4.23 9.40
CA PRO A 89 -11.36 5.61 9.27
C PRO A 89 -9.85 5.79 9.43
N LYS A 90 -9.19 5.00 10.29
CA LYS A 90 -7.73 5.06 10.46
C LYS A 90 -6.98 4.61 9.21
N GLY A 91 -7.51 3.60 8.51
CA GLY A 91 -6.95 3.17 7.24
C GLY A 91 -7.06 4.23 6.15
N LEU A 92 -8.19 4.93 6.07
CA LEU A 92 -8.35 6.05 5.15
C LEU A 92 -7.46 7.24 5.51
N GLU A 93 -7.35 7.57 6.80
CA GLU A 93 -6.48 8.64 7.29
C GLU A 93 -5.01 8.40 6.90
N PHE A 94 -4.53 7.16 7.05
CA PHE A 94 -3.17 6.80 6.61
C PHE A 94 -2.93 7.13 5.13
N TYR A 95 -3.81 6.69 4.23
CA TYR A 95 -3.65 6.98 2.80
C TYR A 95 -3.83 8.45 2.46
N SER A 96 -4.73 9.16 3.14
CA SER A 96 -4.87 10.61 2.98
C SER A 96 -3.56 11.34 3.34
N ASN A 97 -2.99 11.01 4.50
CA ASN A 97 -1.74 11.58 4.95
C ASN A 97 -0.57 11.24 4.01
N LEU A 98 -0.50 10.02 3.50
CA LEU A 98 0.52 9.61 2.53
C LEU A 98 0.41 10.39 1.22
N VAL A 99 -0.81 10.57 0.69
CA VAL A 99 -1.05 11.35 -0.52
C VAL A 99 -0.67 12.82 -0.32
N ASP A 100 -1.02 13.40 0.82
CA ASP A 100 -0.67 14.78 1.15
C ASP A 100 0.85 14.97 1.27
N GLU A 101 1.55 14.03 1.89
CA GLU A 101 3.01 14.05 2.00
C GLU A 101 3.69 13.95 0.61
N LEU A 102 3.20 13.07 -0.27
CA LEU A 102 3.70 12.96 -1.65
C LEU A 102 3.50 14.27 -2.42
N LYS A 103 2.31 14.86 -2.33
CA LYS A 103 2.01 16.16 -2.98
C LYS A 103 2.88 17.28 -2.45
N ALA A 104 3.07 17.36 -1.13
CA ALA A 104 3.98 18.32 -0.50
C ALA A 104 5.44 18.13 -0.94
N ALA A 105 5.84 16.91 -1.25
CA ALA A 105 7.15 16.59 -1.79
C ALA A 105 7.31 16.91 -3.29
N GLY A 106 6.23 17.28 -3.99
CA GLY A 106 6.19 17.51 -5.44
C GLY A 106 6.22 16.22 -6.27
N ILE A 107 5.66 15.14 -5.71
CA ILE A 107 5.56 13.81 -6.33
C ILE A 107 4.09 13.53 -6.62
N GLU A 108 3.77 13.20 -7.89
CA GLU A 108 2.41 12.86 -8.31
C GLU A 108 2.02 11.48 -7.78
N PRO A 109 0.98 11.35 -6.93
CA PRO A 109 0.50 10.06 -6.46
C PRO A 109 -0.35 9.37 -7.52
N MET A 110 0.00 8.14 -7.88
CA MET A 110 -0.75 7.27 -8.79
C MET A 110 -1.36 6.13 -7.96
N VAL A 111 -2.63 6.24 -7.61
CA VAL A 111 -3.28 5.33 -6.67
C VAL A 111 -3.89 4.14 -7.41
N THR A 112 -3.41 2.93 -7.09
CA THR A 112 -4.03 1.66 -7.51
C THR A 112 -5.02 1.23 -6.43
N ILE A 113 -6.31 1.23 -6.75
CA ILE A 113 -7.38 0.95 -5.79
C ILE A 113 -7.35 -0.51 -5.33
N PHE A 114 -7.08 -1.43 -6.25
CA PHE A 114 -6.98 -2.86 -5.94
C PHE A 114 -5.74 -3.49 -6.58
N HIS A 115 -4.87 -4.08 -5.75
CA HIS A 115 -3.67 -4.79 -6.18
C HIS A 115 -3.56 -6.15 -5.46
N TRP A 116 -4.52 -7.02 -5.72
CA TRP A 116 -4.60 -8.41 -5.24
C TRP A 116 -4.78 -8.59 -3.72
N ASN A 117 -4.75 -7.54 -2.91
CA ASN A 117 -4.90 -7.64 -1.46
C ASN A 117 -6.39 -7.61 -1.08
N LEU A 118 -7.04 -8.77 -1.20
CA LEU A 118 -8.45 -8.95 -0.92
C LEU A 118 -8.66 -9.26 0.57
N PRO A 119 -9.60 -8.60 1.28
CA PRO A 119 -9.95 -8.97 2.64
C PRO A 119 -10.52 -10.39 2.73
N MET A 120 -10.25 -11.12 3.83
CA MET A 120 -10.77 -12.47 4.02
C MET A 120 -12.30 -12.52 3.98
N TRP A 121 -12.99 -11.53 4.55
CA TRP A 121 -14.45 -11.47 4.50
C TRP A 121 -15.02 -11.40 3.06
N ALA A 122 -14.29 -10.80 2.13
CA ALA A 122 -14.68 -10.76 0.72
C ALA A 122 -14.33 -12.07 0.02
N TYR A 123 -13.17 -12.66 0.32
CA TYR A 123 -12.78 -13.97 -0.19
C TYR A 123 -13.78 -15.06 0.20
N GLU A 124 -14.21 -15.11 1.46
CA GLU A 124 -15.19 -16.06 1.99
C GLU A 124 -16.58 -15.94 1.35
N LYS A 125 -16.88 -14.76 0.76
CA LYS A 125 -18.12 -14.52 0.00
C LYS A 125 -17.98 -14.83 -1.50
N GLY A 126 -16.85 -15.40 -1.93
CA GLY A 126 -16.60 -15.78 -3.32
C GLY A 126 -15.64 -14.86 -4.07
N GLY A 127 -15.18 -13.77 -3.45
CA GLY A 127 -14.29 -12.81 -4.09
C GLY A 127 -14.99 -11.95 -5.14
N TRP A 128 -14.33 -11.76 -6.27
CA TRP A 128 -14.84 -11.04 -7.45
C TRP A 128 -15.73 -11.92 -8.31
#